data_48659017a5b0632b0874ad503a3cdf4a
#
_entry.id   48659017a5b0632b0874ad503a3cdf4a
#
_cell.length_a   1.000
_cell.length_b   1.000
_cell.length_c   1.000
_cell.angle_alpha   90.00
_cell.angle_beta   90.00
_cell.angle_gamma   90.00
#
_symmetry.space_group_name_H-M   'P 1'
#
loop_
_entity.id
_entity.type
_entity.pdbx_description
1 polymer ?
#
loop_
_entity_poly.entity_id
_entity_poly.type
_entity_poly.pdbx_seq_one_letter_code
_entity_poly.pdbx_strand_id
1 'polypeptide(L)'
;MTRYKAIISYDGYAFAGFQRQPHARSVQEEIEKTLTKLNKGQAIIIHGAGRTDSGVHALGQVIHFDLPYQMDEEKLRFALDTQSPEDIDVISIEIVADDFHCR
;
A
#
# COMPACT_ATOMS: atom_id res chain seq x y z
N MET A 1 -8.45 7.96 -14.16
CA MET A 1 -7.66 7.30 -13.10
C MET A 1 -7.73 5.80 -13.24
N THR A 2 -6.67 5.13 -12.87
CA THR A 2 -6.59 3.68 -12.91
C THR A 2 -6.57 3.14 -11.50
N ARG A 3 -7.48 2.21 -11.19
CA ARG A 3 -7.54 1.59 -9.86
C ARG A 3 -6.73 0.31 -9.84
N TYR A 4 -5.93 0.17 -8.79
CA TYR A 4 -5.08 -0.99 -8.55
C TYR A 4 -5.47 -1.65 -7.24
N LYS A 5 -5.44 -2.99 -7.25
CA LYS A 5 -5.53 -3.81 -6.06
C LYS A 5 -4.15 -4.38 -5.79
N ALA A 6 -3.68 -4.31 -4.56
CA ALA A 6 -2.40 -4.89 -4.17
C ALA A 6 -2.59 -5.81 -2.98
N ILE A 7 -1.78 -6.87 -2.95
CA ILE A 7 -1.68 -7.73 -1.78
C ILE A 7 -0.30 -7.49 -1.18
N ILE A 8 -0.28 -7.13 0.10
CA ILE A 8 0.95 -6.84 0.82
C ILE A 8 1.08 -7.72 2.05
N SER A 9 2.30 -7.98 2.45
CA SER A 9 2.57 -8.56 3.76
C SER A 9 3.51 -7.62 4.51
N TYR A 10 3.45 -7.64 5.83
CA TYR A 10 4.31 -6.79 6.63
C TYR A 10 4.56 -7.39 7.99
N ASP A 11 5.75 -7.09 8.52
CA ASP A 11 6.11 -7.38 9.88
C ASP A 11 5.61 -6.22 10.73
N GLY A 12 4.57 -6.44 11.52
CA GLY A 12 3.95 -5.41 12.33
C GLY A 12 4.79 -4.97 13.53
N TYR A 13 5.92 -5.59 13.78
CA TYR A 13 6.73 -5.31 14.96
C TYR A 13 7.18 -3.85 15.04
N ALA A 14 7.54 -3.27 13.89
CA ALA A 14 8.01 -1.88 13.83
C ALA A 14 6.92 -0.87 13.55
N PHE A 15 5.65 -1.29 13.51
CA PHE A 15 4.54 -0.42 13.14
C PHE A 15 3.53 -0.29 14.28
N ALA A 16 2.90 0.88 14.35
CA ALA A 16 1.79 1.15 15.27
C ALA A 16 0.45 0.69 14.68
N GLY A 17 0.48 -0.34 13.83
CA GLY A 17 -0.67 -0.89 13.14
C GLY A 17 -0.73 -0.47 11.68
N PHE A 18 -1.78 -0.89 10.98
CA PHE A 18 -1.94 -0.57 9.56
C PHE A 18 -2.36 0.89 9.36
N GLN A 19 -3.37 1.34 10.10
CA GLN A 19 -3.98 2.65 9.89
C GLN A 19 -3.04 3.78 10.29
N ARG A 20 -3.03 4.86 9.48
CA ARG A 20 -2.25 6.06 9.77
C ARG A 20 -2.61 6.61 11.15
N GLN A 21 -1.59 6.97 11.91
CA GLN A 21 -1.73 7.56 13.24
C GLN A 21 -0.78 8.75 13.36
N PRO A 22 -1.19 9.82 14.06
CA PRO A 22 -0.27 10.92 14.35
C PRO A 22 0.83 10.43 15.30
N HIS A 23 2.05 10.84 15.06
CA HIS A 23 3.21 10.53 15.90
C HIS A 23 3.64 9.06 15.94
N ALA A 24 3.10 8.21 15.05
CA ALA A 24 3.49 6.80 15.01
C ALA A 24 3.65 6.32 13.57
N ARG A 25 4.60 5.43 13.36
CA ARG A 25 4.84 4.81 12.06
C ARG A 25 3.74 3.78 11.79
N SER A 26 3.08 3.89 10.63
CA SER A 26 2.04 2.93 10.23
C SER A 26 2.32 2.39 8.84
N VAL A 27 1.77 1.22 8.53
CA VAL A 27 1.91 0.59 7.22
C VAL A 27 1.29 1.49 6.13
N GLN A 28 0.10 2.03 6.39
CA GLN A 28 -0.59 2.93 5.46
C GLN A 28 0.27 4.13 5.12
N GLU A 29 0.84 4.78 6.12
CA GLU A 29 1.67 5.97 5.91
C GLU A 29 2.90 5.67 5.05
N GLU A 30 3.59 4.56 5.33
CA GLU A 30 4.80 4.19 4.60
C GLU A 30 4.50 3.90 3.12
N ILE A 31 3.40 3.19 2.84
CA ILE A 31 3.00 2.89 1.46
C ILE A 31 2.54 4.16 0.75
N GLU A 32 1.77 5.01 1.42
CA GLU A 32 1.33 6.29 0.83
C GLU A 32 2.51 7.18 0.50
N LYS A 33 3.52 7.23 1.37
CA LYS A 33 4.75 7.99 1.10
C LYS A 33 5.47 7.47 -0.15
N THR A 34 5.58 6.15 -0.28
CA THR A 34 6.25 5.55 -1.42
C THR A 34 5.49 5.82 -2.72
N LEU A 35 4.16 5.64 -2.71
CA LEU A 35 3.33 5.92 -3.88
C LEU A 35 3.34 7.40 -4.25
N THR A 36 3.32 8.28 -3.27
CA THR A 36 3.42 9.72 -3.50
C THR A 36 4.74 10.08 -4.18
N LYS A 37 5.84 9.46 -3.73
CA LYS A 37 7.14 9.64 -4.34
C LYS A 37 7.15 9.15 -5.79
N LEU A 38 6.57 7.98 -6.06
CA LEU A 38 6.44 7.45 -7.41
C LEU A 38 5.55 8.32 -8.29
N ASN A 39 4.61 9.03 -7.69
CA ASN A 39 3.68 9.94 -8.38
C ASN A 39 4.18 11.39 -8.39
N LYS A 40 5.48 11.57 -8.44
CA LYS A 40 6.14 12.89 -8.57
C LYS A 40 5.76 13.87 -7.46
N GLY A 41 5.52 13.38 -6.26
CA GLY A 41 5.20 14.20 -5.10
C GLY A 41 3.72 14.49 -4.89
N GLN A 42 2.85 14.05 -5.79
CA GLN A 42 1.41 14.22 -5.62
C GLN A 42 0.84 13.10 -4.78
N ALA A 43 0.08 13.48 -3.75
CA ALA A 43 -0.39 12.53 -2.74
C ALA A 43 -1.27 11.43 -3.30
N ILE A 44 -1.00 10.20 -2.87
CA ILE A 44 -1.81 9.02 -3.17
C ILE A 44 -2.31 8.46 -1.84
N ILE A 45 -3.60 8.23 -1.74
CA ILE A 45 -4.23 7.66 -0.55
C ILE A 45 -4.57 6.20 -0.83
N ILE A 46 -4.27 5.31 0.12
CA ILE A 46 -4.63 3.91 0.01
C ILE A 46 -5.78 3.57 0.95
N HIS A 47 -6.50 2.51 0.60
CA HIS A 47 -7.56 1.93 1.43
C HIS A 47 -7.22 0.48 1.69
N GLY A 48 -7.39 0.02 2.92
CA GLY A 48 -7.13 -1.35 3.32
C GLY A 48 -8.41 -2.14 3.58
N ALA A 49 -8.36 -3.44 3.31
CA ALA A 49 -9.51 -4.33 3.54
C ALA A 49 -9.77 -4.54 5.03
N GLY A 50 -8.73 -4.50 5.83
CA GLY A 50 -8.83 -4.65 7.29
C GLY A 50 -7.84 -3.76 7.99
N ARG A 51 -7.91 -3.76 9.31
CA ARG A 51 -7.00 -3.01 10.17
C ARG A 51 -6.28 -3.97 11.09
N THR A 52 -5.01 -3.69 11.35
CA THR A 52 -4.24 -4.42 12.35
C THR A 52 -3.81 -3.47 13.43
N ASP A 53 -3.71 -4.00 14.66
CA ASP A 53 -3.22 -3.22 15.79
C ASP A 53 -1.70 -3.19 15.80
N SER A 54 -1.15 -2.38 16.70
CA SER A 54 0.30 -2.28 16.88
C SER A 54 0.91 -3.65 17.14
N GLY A 55 1.99 -3.94 16.45
CA GLY A 55 2.73 -5.20 16.61
C GLY A 55 2.14 -6.40 15.88
N VAL A 56 0.99 -6.25 15.22
CA VAL A 56 0.35 -7.36 14.50
C VAL A 56 0.92 -7.47 13.09
N HIS A 57 1.26 -8.69 12.70
CA HIS A 57 1.75 -9.01 11.36
C HIS A 57 0.60 -9.30 10.41
N ALA A 58 0.81 -9.08 9.13
CA ALA A 58 -0.12 -9.50 8.09
C ALA A 58 0.62 -10.28 7.02
N LEU A 59 0.05 -11.39 6.57
CA LEU A 59 0.61 -12.22 5.52
C LEU A 59 -0.03 -11.95 4.15
N GLY A 60 -1.15 -11.24 4.09
CA GLY A 60 -1.83 -10.94 2.85
C GLY A 60 -2.91 -9.90 3.03
N GLN A 61 -2.53 -8.66 3.34
CA GLN A 61 -3.47 -7.56 3.44
C GLN A 61 -3.79 -7.04 2.05
N VAL A 62 -5.09 -6.92 1.74
CA VAL A 62 -5.54 -6.35 0.47
C VAL A 62 -5.71 -4.84 0.62
N ILE A 63 -5.12 -4.11 -0.32
CA ILE A 63 -5.30 -2.66 -0.40
C ILE A 63 -5.72 -2.28 -1.80
N HIS A 64 -6.31 -1.08 -1.95
CA HIS A 64 -6.52 -0.50 -3.27
C HIS A 64 -6.17 0.98 -3.26
N PHE A 65 -5.82 1.48 -4.44
CA PHE A 65 -5.48 2.89 -4.63
C PHE A 65 -5.65 3.27 -6.10
N ASP A 66 -5.78 4.55 -6.35
CA ASP A 66 -5.93 5.09 -7.71
C ASP A 66 -4.68 5.88 -8.09
N LEU A 67 -4.20 5.66 -9.32
CA LEU A 67 -3.17 6.48 -9.92
C LEU A 67 -3.77 7.29 -11.08
N PRO A 68 -3.28 8.51 -11.33
CA PRO A 68 -3.78 9.35 -12.42
C PRO A 68 -3.39 8.85 -13.81
N TYR A 69 -2.56 7.82 -13.90
CA TYR A 69 -2.08 7.22 -15.14
C TYR A 69 -2.02 5.71 -14.98
N GLN A 70 -1.99 5.02 -16.11
CA GLN A 70 -1.85 3.56 -16.10
C GLN A 70 -0.40 3.17 -16.21
N MET A 71 0.02 2.25 -15.35
CA MET A 71 1.38 1.74 -15.29
C MET A 71 1.33 0.21 -15.33
N ASP A 72 2.33 -0.40 -15.95
CA ASP A 72 2.42 -1.87 -15.98
C ASP A 72 2.40 -2.44 -14.57
N GLU A 73 1.58 -3.47 -14.36
CA GLU A 73 1.35 -4.04 -13.03
C GLU A 73 2.64 -4.54 -12.38
N GLU A 74 3.45 -5.27 -13.13
CA GLU A 74 4.70 -5.81 -12.59
C GLU A 74 5.75 -4.72 -12.33
N LYS A 75 5.83 -3.73 -13.20
CA LYS A 75 6.74 -2.60 -12.98
C LYS A 75 6.35 -1.81 -11.74
N LEU A 76 5.05 -1.59 -11.56
CA LEU A 76 4.54 -0.90 -10.37
C LEU A 76 4.82 -1.72 -9.11
N ARG A 77 4.57 -3.03 -9.16
CA ARG A 77 4.85 -3.92 -8.04
C ARG A 77 6.33 -3.85 -7.65
N PHE A 78 7.21 -3.97 -8.62
CA PHE A 78 8.66 -3.93 -8.38
C PHE A 78 9.08 -2.59 -7.78
N ALA A 79 8.61 -1.48 -8.35
CA ALA A 79 8.96 -0.15 -7.87
C ALA A 79 8.46 0.08 -6.45
N LEU A 80 7.22 -0.31 -6.17
CA LEU A 80 6.64 -0.15 -4.84
C LEU A 80 7.36 -1.03 -3.83
N ASP A 81 7.64 -2.28 -4.18
CA ASP A 81 8.31 -3.22 -3.30
C ASP A 81 9.74 -2.78 -2.96
N THR A 82 10.50 -2.36 -3.97
CA THR A 82 11.89 -1.96 -3.76
C THR A 82 12.04 -0.64 -3.02
N GLN A 83 11.08 0.26 -3.14
CA GLN A 83 11.14 1.57 -2.49
C GLN A 83 10.41 1.63 -1.17
N SER A 84 9.63 0.61 -0.83
CA SER A 84 9.01 0.49 0.49
C SER A 84 10.02 0.00 1.52
N PRO A 85 9.78 0.24 2.82
CA PRO A 85 10.64 -0.30 3.88
C PRO A 85 10.79 -1.81 3.81
N GLU A 86 11.90 -2.33 4.33
CA GLU A 86 12.22 -3.77 4.30
C GLU A 86 11.16 -4.65 4.97
N ASP A 87 10.46 -4.11 5.94
CA ASP A 87 9.44 -4.85 6.69
C ASP A 87 8.06 -4.86 6.01
N ILE A 88 7.99 -4.34 4.77
CA ILE A 88 6.79 -4.41 3.94
C ILE A 88 7.16 -5.09 2.62
N ASP A 89 6.42 -6.15 2.27
CA ASP A 89 6.57 -6.84 0.99
C ASP A 89 5.32 -6.63 0.14
N VAL A 90 5.50 -6.25 -1.12
CA VAL A 90 4.39 -6.13 -2.08
C VAL A 90 4.36 -7.43 -2.89
N ILE A 91 3.36 -8.25 -2.62
CA ILE A 91 3.25 -9.59 -3.20
C ILE A 91 2.73 -9.53 -4.63
N SER A 92 1.67 -8.76 -4.87
CA SER A 92 1.06 -8.65 -6.19
C SER A 92 0.35 -7.32 -6.34
N ILE A 93 0.25 -6.86 -7.59
CA ILE A 93 -0.56 -5.69 -7.96
C ILE A 93 -1.29 -6.05 -9.24
N GLU A 94 -2.59 -5.70 -9.32
CA GLU A 94 -3.38 -5.87 -10.54
C GLU A 94 -4.32 -4.69 -10.75
N ILE A 95 -4.59 -4.40 -12.00
CA ILE A 95 -5.57 -3.38 -12.37
C ILE A 95 -6.97 -3.97 -12.18
N VAL A 96 -7.84 -3.21 -11.54
CA VAL A 96 -9.21 -3.63 -11.24
C VAL A 96 -10.20 -2.58 -11.74
N ALA A 97 -11.50 -2.92 -11.71
CA ALA A 97 -12.55 -1.99 -12.11
C ALA A 97 -12.57 -0.75 -11.18
N ASP A 98 -13.03 0.37 -11.73
CA ASP A 98 -13.08 1.63 -11.01
C ASP A 98 -13.96 1.60 -9.75
N ASP A 99 -14.94 0.68 -9.74
CA ASP A 99 -15.84 0.51 -8.60
C ASP A 99 -15.37 -0.56 -7.61
N PHE A 100 -14.22 -1.18 -7.84
CA PHE A 100 -13.66 -2.16 -6.91
C PHE A 100 -13.40 -1.50 -5.56
N HIS A 101 -13.80 -2.19 -4.48
CA HIS A 101 -13.45 -1.80 -3.12
C HIS A 101 -12.94 -3.03 -2.39
N CYS A 102 -11.81 -2.90 -1.69
CA CYS A 102 -11.15 -4.02 -1.04
C CYS A 102 -11.89 -4.54 0.22
N ARG A 103 -12.91 -3.86 0.65
CA ARG A 103 -13.72 -4.29 1.81
C ARG A 103 -14.90 -5.13 1.40
#